data_068d0caca6a6747d1706637c68a571e7
#
_entry.id   068d0caca6a6747d1706637c68a571e7
#
_cell.length_a   1.000
_cell.length_b   1.000
_cell.length_c   1.000
_cell.angle_alpha   90.00
_cell.angle_beta   90.00
_cell.angle_gamma   90.00
#
_symmetry.space_group_name_H-M   'P 1'
#
loop_
_entity.id
_entity.type
_entity.pdbx_description
1 polymer ?
#
loop_
_entity_poly.entity_id
_entity_poly.type
_entity_poly.pdbx_seq_one_letter_code
_entity_poly.pdbx_strand_id
1 'polypeptide(L)'
;MPKEKAVSGRAAQESRYLNPVAEYLPIYKIENGIIYTKDYRYVKIVEVNPINFMLRSSREQRSIIYSFIGFLKISPVKVHFKVLTKCADINRHVEMIRREMETETDENCRMLQEDYLDLIKRLGSKEATTRRFFIAFEYESEGARRGNEEAQAISFLHTAARTAQNFLKQCGNDLLIPENEDEFLAEVLYSVLCRQTSNLIPLQKCVPQVIAEYAAAGKDITDIPCSEFFAPKTLDFTRGRYVCVDGLYQSYLLIPSHGYKAEVPAGWLSLLVNAGDGIDVDLFLTKQPKDRMVQKLGQQLRINHSKIKDASDTNTNFDSLDDAIKSGYFLKRGIAENEDFYYMNTLITITANSPAELDYREKEMRKLLLSHDIGCVTCTFREEQAFLSALPLVSLEKHLFERSKRNVLTRGAASCYPFVSFEMCDDNGILLGVNRFNNSLTIVDIFNSQVYKNANISILGTSGAGKTFLMQLMALRMRRKGIQVFIVAPLKGHEFYRACKNIGGEFIQISPASQNCINIMEIRKADKSADELIDGAMTEKSALSSKIQRLHIFFSLLIPDMTHEERQLLDEALIKTYAACLSKPNLRQILPMIRLVFSPVAHLICAFSRIVAKASSESV
;
A
#
# COMPACT_ATOMS: atom_id res chain seq x y z
N MET A 1 -54.41 38.58 40.01
CA MET A 1 -54.55 38.19 38.59
C MET A 1 -53.21 38.39 37.93
N PRO A 2 -52.47 37.38 37.54
CA PRO A 2 -51.25 37.51 36.80
C PRO A 2 -51.58 37.60 35.28
N LYS A 3 -50.94 38.50 34.61
CA LYS A 3 -51.07 38.70 33.16
C LYS A 3 -50.40 37.55 32.40
N GLU A 4 -51.21 36.79 31.66
CA GLU A 4 -50.72 35.87 30.63
C GLU A 4 -49.91 36.67 29.59
N LYS A 5 -48.60 36.40 29.49
CA LYS A 5 -47.83 36.80 28.33
C LYS A 5 -48.12 35.79 27.21
N ALA A 6 -48.77 36.29 26.16
CA ALA A 6 -48.92 35.58 24.91
C ALA A 6 -47.52 35.17 24.40
N VAL A 7 -47.29 33.88 24.32
CA VAL A 7 -46.15 33.31 23.60
C VAL A 7 -46.50 33.47 22.10
N SER A 8 -45.88 34.47 21.47
CA SER A 8 -45.95 34.62 20.00
C SER A 8 -45.33 33.39 19.39
N GLY A 9 -46.14 32.62 18.64
CA GLY A 9 -45.67 31.49 17.85
C GLY A 9 -44.58 31.92 16.89
N ARG A 10 -43.35 31.52 17.19
CA ARG A 10 -42.34 31.36 16.16
C ARG A 10 -42.85 30.29 15.22
N ALA A 11 -43.24 30.69 14.01
CA ALA A 11 -43.39 29.73 12.91
C ALA A 11 -42.16 28.85 12.88
N ALA A 12 -42.33 27.56 13.00
CA ALA A 12 -41.22 26.61 12.82
C ALA A 12 -40.67 26.86 11.41
N GLN A 13 -39.49 27.48 11.34
CA GLN A 13 -38.77 27.60 10.10
C GLN A 13 -38.51 26.18 9.63
N GLU A 14 -39.13 25.76 8.51
CA GLU A 14 -38.88 24.43 7.95
C GLU A 14 -37.37 24.22 7.78
N SER A 15 -36.86 23.15 8.37
CA SER A 15 -35.44 22.84 8.27
C SER A 15 -35.03 22.73 6.80
N ARG A 16 -33.93 23.36 6.43
CA ARG A 16 -33.32 23.28 5.09
C ARG A 16 -32.90 21.83 4.78
N TYR A 17 -32.60 21.03 5.80
CA TYR A 17 -32.16 19.65 5.69
C TYR A 17 -33.35 18.68 5.54
N LEU A 18 -33.15 17.60 4.77
CA LEU A 18 -34.05 16.43 4.76
C LEU A 18 -33.57 15.37 5.74
N ASN A 19 -32.26 15.18 5.84
CA ASN A 19 -31.62 14.23 6.74
C ASN A 19 -31.23 14.93 8.05
N PRO A 20 -31.80 14.56 9.21
CA PRO A 20 -31.40 15.14 10.51
C PRO A 20 -29.93 14.91 10.85
N VAL A 21 -29.33 13.81 10.36
CA VAL A 21 -27.91 13.54 10.57
C VAL A 21 -27.03 14.53 9.79
N ALA A 22 -27.45 14.94 8.59
CA ALA A 22 -26.76 15.97 7.82
C ALA A 22 -26.77 17.33 8.56
N GLU A 23 -27.87 17.64 9.24
CA GLU A 23 -27.97 18.82 10.10
C GLU A 23 -27.09 18.72 11.35
N TYR A 24 -26.92 17.52 11.90
CA TYR A 24 -26.09 17.26 13.09
C TYR A 24 -24.57 17.40 12.80
N LEU A 25 -24.09 17.02 11.62
CA LEU A 25 -22.68 17.06 11.28
C LEU A 25 -22.10 18.48 11.41
N PRO A 26 -20.86 18.64 11.89
CA PRO A 26 -20.23 19.94 12.14
C PRO A 26 -19.73 20.63 10.84
N ILE A 27 -20.23 20.27 9.68
CA ILE A 27 -19.81 20.77 8.37
C ILE A 27 -20.85 21.75 7.85
N TYR A 28 -20.39 22.94 7.44
CA TYR A 28 -21.25 23.99 6.89
C TYR A 28 -21.26 23.97 5.36
N LYS A 29 -20.08 24.07 4.70
CA LYS A 29 -19.90 24.02 3.24
C LYS A 29 -18.53 23.46 2.87
N ILE A 30 -18.39 23.04 1.61
CA ILE A 30 -17.11 22.70 0.99
C ILE A 30 -16.97 23.62 -0.23
N GLU A 31 -15.87 24.35 -0.31
CA GLU A 31 -15.62 25.29 -1.39
C GLU A 31 -14.11 25.57 -1.51
N ASN A 32 -13.59 25.66 -2.74
CA ASN A 32 -12.18 25.94 -3.03
C ASN A 32 -11.20 24.92 -2.38
N GLY A 33 -11.58 23.64 -2.29
CA GLY A 33 -10.78 22.59 -1.65
C GLY A 33 -10.63 22.76 -0.14
N ILE A 34 -11.60 23.41 0.52
CA ILE A 34 -11.61 23.66 1.96
C ILE A 34 -12.98 23.31 2.54
N ILE A 35 -12.96 22.66 3.70
CA ILE A 35 -14.15 22.39 4.50
C ILE A 35 -14.34 23.52 5.49
N TYR A 36 -15.49 24.15 5.44
CA TYR A 36 -15.94 25.18 6.39
C TYR A 36 -16.80 24.48 7.46
N THR A 37 -16.41 24.62 8.69
CA THR A 37 -17.15 24.03 9.81
C THR A 37 -18.15 24.99 10.43
N LYS A 38 -19.18 24.46 11.11
CA LYS A 38 -20.22 25.26 11.77
C LYS A 38 -19.67 26.10 12.95
N ASP A 39 -18.53 25.72 13.48
CA ASP A 39 -17.78 26.44 14.52
C ASP A 39 -16.71 27.39 13.97
N TYR A 40 -16.85 27.79 12.69
CA TYR A 40 -16.00 28.79 12.00
C TYR A 40 -14.53 28.42 11.89
N ARG A 41 -14.21 27.12 11.74
CA ARG A 41 -12.87 26.64 11.41
C ARG A 41 -12.79 26.29 9.92
N TYR A 42 -11.58 26.39 9.39
CA TYR A 42 -11.26 26.05 8.00
C TYR A 42 -10.34 24.84 8.01
N VAL A 43 -10.70 23.79 7.29
CA VAL A 43 -9.95 22.54 7.25
C VAL A 43 -9.64 22.14 5.81
N LYS A 44 -8.39 21.79 5.55
CA LYS A 44 -7.96 21.19 4.28
C LYS A 44 -7.45 19.78 4.52
N ILE A 45 -7.88 18.84 3.68
CA ILE A 45 -7.45 17.44 3.71
C ILE A 45 -6.66 17.15 2.44
N VAL A 46 -5.56 16.43 2.57
CA VAL A 46 -4.76 15.92 1.46
C VAL A 46 -4.55 14.41 1.66
N GLU A 47 -4.57 13.67 0.57
CA GLU A 47 -4.28 12.22 0.57
C GLU A 47 -2.83 11.98 0.21
N VAL A 48 -2.21 11.04 0.92
CA VAL A 48 -0.80 10.66 0.78
C VAL A 48 -0.70 9.21 0.36
N ASN A 49 0.00 8.96 -0.74
CA ASN A 49 0.32 7.59 -1.13
C ASN A 49 1.37 7.00 -0.19
N PRO A 50 1.09 5.86 0.44
CA PRO A 50 2.01 5.25 1.39
C PRO A 50 3.20 4.61 0.67
N ILE A 51 4.24 4.32 1.45
CA ILE A 51 5.38 3.51 1.00
C ILE A 51 5.52 2.26 1.87
N ASN A 52 6.17 1.24 1.33
CA ASN A 52 6.57 0.10 2.15
C ASN A 52 7.88 0.44 2.90
N PHE A 53 7.74 1.17 4.01
CA PHE A 53 8.85 1.64 4.83
C PHE A 53 9.70 0.47 5.38
N MET A 54 9.07 -0.65 5.73
CA MET A 54 9.76 -1.79 6.36
C MET A 54 10.66 -2.55 5.38
N LEU A 55 10.42 -2.45 4.07
CA LEU A 55 11.28 -3.04 3.03
C LEU A 55 12.46 -2.15 2.65
N ARG A 56 12.54 -0.93 3.18
CA ARG A 56 13.66 -0.02 2.91
C ARG A 56 14.87 -0.36 3.76
N SER A 57 16.07 -0.07 3.25
CA SER A 57 17.31 -0.22 4.02
C SER A 57 17.31 0.70 5.24
N SER A 58 18.05 0.36 6.30
CA SER A 58 18.15 1.19 7.51
C SER A 58 18.66 2.62 7.23
N ARG A 59 19.42 2.83 6.14
CA ARG A 59 19.87 4.15 5.71
C ARG A 59 18.70 4.95 5.10
N GLU A 60 17.92 4.33 4.24
CA GLU A 60 16.73 4.95 3.64
C GLU A 60 15.67 5.25 4.71
N GLN A 61 15.39 4.32 5.62
CA GLN A 61 14.46 4.54 6.74
C GLN A 61 14.86 5.78 7.56
N ARG A 62 16.13 5.92 7.90
CA ARG A 62 16.64 7.10 8.59
C ARG A 62 16.46 8.38 7.78
N SER A 63 16.75 8.35 6.48
CA SER A 63 16.55 9.51 5.59
C SER A 63 15.09 9.94 5.55
N ILE A 64 14.15 8.99 5.45
CA ILE A 64 12.70 9.24 5.48
C ILE A 64 12.30 9.93 6.79
N ILE A 65 12.72 9.40 7.93
CA ILE A 65 12.41 9.98 9.24
C ILE A 65 13.00 11.39 9.37
N TYR A 66 14.22 11.64 8.86
CA TYR A 66 14.80 12.99 8.88
C TYR A 66 14.01 13.99 8.02
N SER A 67 13.56 13.59 6.84
CA SER A 67 12.71 14.43 5.99
C SER A 67 11.35 14.70 6.66
N PHE A 68 10.78 13.71 7.33
CA PHE A 68 9.55 13.87 8.09
C PHE A 68 9.71 14.77 9.32
N ILE A 69 10.85 14.73 10.01
CA ILE A 69 11.22 15.72 11.05
C ILE A 69 11.20 17.13 10.47
N GLY A 70 11.77 17.33 9.28
CA GLY A 70 11.74 18.61 8.57
C GLY A 70 10.32 19.10 8.34
N PHE A 71 9.42 18.23 7.85
CA PHE A 71 8.00 18.54 7.69
C PHE A 71 7.35 18.96 9.00
N LEU A 72 7.50 18.18 10.08
CA LEU A 72 6.87 18.47 11.36
C LEU A 72 7.30 19.81 11.94
N LYS A 73 8.55 20.23 11.74
CA LYS A 73 9.06 21.52 12.22
C LYS A 73 8.37 22.73 11.60
N ILE A 74 7.94 22.62 10.35
CA ILE A 74 7.33 23.71 9.58
C ILE A 74 5.82 23.53 9.40
N SER A 75 5.26 22.39 9.80
CA SER A 75 3.82 22.12 9.73
C SER A 75 3.01 23.09 10.57
N PRO A 76 1.72 23.29 10.28
CA PRO A 76 0.80 24.04 11.13
C PRO A 76 0.80 23.54 12.58
N VAL A 77 0.27 24.37 13.49
CA VAL A 77 0.23 24.09 14.94
C VAL A 77 -0.50 22.79 15.24
N LYS A 78 -1.61 22.55 14.55
CA LYS A 78 -2.40 21.33 14.68
C LYS A 78 -2.37 20.56 13.36
N VAL A 79 -2.04 19.29 13.44
CA VAL A 79 -2.05 18.35 12.32
C VAL A 79 -2.75 17.08 12.77
N HIS A 80 -3.66 16.59 11.93
CA HIS A 80 -4.36 15.33 12.13
C HIS A 80 -4.00 14.37 11.01
N PHE A 81 -3.39 13.26 11.35
CA PHE A 81 -3.13 12.14 10.44
C PHE A 81 -4.24 11.12 10.62
N LYS A 82 -4.94 10.82 9.55
CA LYS A 82 -5.97 9.79 9.56
C LYS A 82 -5.62 8.67 8.60
N VAL A 83 -5.70 7.44 9.10
CA VAL A 83 -5.61 6.23 8.29
C VAL A 83 -6.99 5.59 8.27
N LEU A 84 -7.55 5.46 7.07
CA LEU A 84 -8.86 4.89 6.83
C LEU A 84 -8.71 3.52 6.16
N THR A 85 -9.30 2.49 6.73
CA THR A 85 -9.41 1.18 6.10
C THR A 85 -10.66 1.13 5.21
N LYS A 86 -10.49 0.75 3.95
CA LYS A 86 -11.54 0.62 2.95
C LYS A 86 -11.44 -0.73 2.24
N CYS A 87 -12.53 -1.23 1.64
CA CYS A 87 -12.43 -2.35 0.70
C CYS A 87 -11.55 -1.98 -0.48
N ALA A 88 -10.74 -2.92 -0.95
CA ALA A 88 -9.83 -2.67 -2.07
C ALA A 88 -10.63 -2.34 -3.34
N ASP A 89 -10.26 -1.28 -4.02
CA ASP A 89 -10.80 -0.98 -5.34
C ASP A 89 -10.09 -1.83 -6.40
N ILE A 90 -10.77 -2.88 -6.81
CA ILE A 90 -10.30 -3.81 -7.85
C ILE A 90 -10.76 -3.43 -9.25
N ASN A 91 -11.55 -2.35 -9.41
CA ASN A 91 -12.19 -2.03 -10.69
C ASN A 91 -11.16 -1.79 -11.79
N ARG A 92 -10.07 -1.06 -11.51
CA ARG A 92 -8.99 -0.84 -12.49
C ARG A 92 -8.38 -2.16 -12.95
N HIS A 93 -8.11 -3.07 -12.03
CA HIS A 93 -7.55 -4.38 -12.35
C HIS A 93 -8.54 -5.25 -13.15
N VAL A 94 -9.82 -5.20 -12.78
CA VAL A 94 -10.90 -5.87 -13.54
C VAL A 94 -11.05 -5.32 -14.97
N GLU A 95 -11.01 -4.00 -15.12
CA GLU A 95 -11.07 -3.38 -16.45
C GLU A 95 -9.87 -3.74 -17.32
N MET A 96 -8.68 -3.80 -16.75
CA MET A 96 -7.48 -4.23 -17.44
C MET A 96 -7.60 -5.70 -17.92
N ILE A 97 -8.07 -6.60 -17.05
CA ILE A 97 -8.30 -7.99 -17.41
C ILE A 97 -9.31 -8.08 -18.57
N ARG A 98 -10.39 -7.31 -18.54
CA ARG A 98 -11.38 -7.29 -19.63
C ARG A 98 -10.78 -6.84 -20.96
N ARG A 99 -9.93 -5.79 -20.95
CA ARG A 99 -9.21 -5.33 -22.15
C ARG A 99 -8.25 -6.42 -22.69
N GLU A 100 -7.54 -7.12 -21.79
CA GLU A 100 -6.70 -8.25 -22.17
C GLU A 100 -7.52 -9.38 -22.81
N MET A 101 -8.73 -9.67 -22.29
CA MET A 101 -9.64 -10.68 -22.85
C MET A 101 -10.15 -10.32 -24.27
N GLU A 102 -10.36 -9.04 -24.55
CA GLU A 102 -10.80 -8.59 -25.89
C GLU A 102 -9.75 -8.86 -26.97
N THR A 103 -8.47 -8.83 -26.62
CA THR A 103 -7.34 -9.02 -27.54
C THR A 103 -6.84 -10.46 -27.62
N GLU A 104 -7.25 -11.33 -26.71
CA GLU A 104 -6.78 -12.71 -26.65
C GLU A 104 -7.50 -13.60 -27.70
N THR A 105 -6.71 -14.35 -28.45
CA THR A 105 -7.19 -15.25 -29.50
C THR A 105 -7.23 -16.72 -29.10
N ASP A 106 -6.45 -17.11 -28.08
CA ASP A 106 -6.35 -18.48 -27.58
C ASP A 106 -7.50 -18.78 -26.59
N GLU A 107 -8.32 -19.78 -26.91
CA GLU A 107 -9.49 -20.17 -26.13
C GLU A 107 -9.11 -20.65 -24.71
N ASN A 108 -8.01 -21.38 -24.55
CA ASN A 108 -7.54 -21.83 -23.24
C ASN A 108 -7.09 -20.64 -22.37
N CYS A 109 -6.47 -19.64 -23.00
CA CYS A 109 -6.10 -18.41 -22.30
C CYS A 109 -7.31 -17.57 -21.90
N ARG A 110 -8.36 -17.52 -22.74
CA ARG A 110 -9.63 -16.87 -22.38
C ARG A 110 -10.30 -17.53 -21.17
N MET A 111 -10.39 -18.86 -21.14
CA MET A 111 -10.91 -19.58 -19.97
C MET A 111 -10.10 -19.25 -18.69
N LEU A 112 -8.78 -19.20 -18.81
CA LEU A 112 -7.92 -18.82 -17.68
C LEU A 112 -8.14 -17.37 -17.22
N GLN A 113 -8.44 -16.45 -18.15
CA GLN A 113 -8.77 -15.06 -17.85
C GLN A 113 -10.13 -14.95 -17.15
N GLU A 114 -11.13 -15.71 -17.57
CA GLU A 114 -12.46 -15.78 -16.94
C GLU A 114 -12.37 -16.30 -15.51
N ASP A 115 -11.71 -17.43 -15.29
CA ASP A 115 -11.48 -17.99 -13.96
C ASP A 115 -10.75 -17.01 -13.04
N TYR A 116 -9.75 -16.32 -13.58
CA TYR A 116 -9.00 -15.30 -12.84
C TYR A 116 -9.86 -14.08 -12.49
N LEU A 117 -10.70 -13.62 -13.43
CA LEU A 117 -11.63 -12.52 -13.21
C LEU A 117 -12.62 -12.84 -12.07
N ASP A 118 -13.15 -14.07 -12.06
CA ASP A 118 -14.06 -14.51 -11.01
C ASP A 118 -13.36 -14.65 -9.65
N LEU A 119 -12.11 -15.08 -9.64
CA LEU A 119 -11.29 -15.10 -8.43
C LEU A 119 -11.09 -13.68 -7.88
N ILE A 120 -10.68 -12.72 -8.71
CA ILE A 120 -10.46 -11.33 -8.33
C ILE A 120 -11.75 -10.69 -7.78
N LYS A 121 -12.89 -10.88 -8.45
CA LYS A 121 -14.18 -10.38 -7.98
C LYS A 121 -14.56 -10.94 -6.61
N ARG A 122 -14.36 -12.24 -6.39
CA ARG A 122 -14.64 -12.87 -5.08
C ARG A 122 -13.73 -12.32 -3.98
N LEU A 123 -12.44 -12.16 -4.24
CA LEU A 123 -11.49 -11.61 -3.27
C LEU A 123 -11.78 -10.14 -2.97
N GLY A 124 -12.02 -9.33 -3.99
CA GLY A 124 -12.27 -7.90 -3.84
C GLY A 124 -13.57 -7.57 -3.11
N SER A 125 -14.61 -8.40 -3.27
CA SER A 125 -15.92 -8.12 -2.66
C SER A 125 -16.03 -8.51 -1.19
N LYS A 126 -15.14 -9.38 -0.67
CA LYS A 126 -15.30 -9.97 0.67
C LYS A 126 -14.09 -9.89 1.58
N GLU A 127 -12.87 -9.90 1.02
CA GLU A 127 -11.67 -10.16 1.81
C GLU A 127 -10.58 -9.10 1.63
N ALA A 128 -10.54 -8.42 0.48
CA ALA A 128 -9.46 -7.50 0.18
C ALA A 128 -9.71 -6.10 0.77
N THR A 129 -8.75 -5.60 1.53
CA THR A 129 -8.78 -4.26 2.11
C THR A 129 -7.60 -3.42 1.62
N THR A 130 -7.82 -2.14 1.51
CA THR A 130 -6.79 -1.13 1.24
C THR A 130 -6.84 -0.04 2.30
N ARG A 131 -5.78 0.75 2.40
CA ARG A 131 -5.67 1.85 3.35
C ARG A 131 -5.45 3.16 2.62
N ARG A 132 -6.23 4.15 3.02
CA ARG A 132 -6.07 5.53 2.56
C ARG A 132 -5.47 6.36 3.69
N PHE A 133 -4.53 7.22 3.36
CA PHE A 133 -3.78 8.02 4.32
C PHE A 133 -4.04 9.49 4.08
N PHE A 134 -4.49 10.19 5.10
CA PHE A 134 -4.83 11.59 5.00
C PHE A 134 -4.06 12.44 6.00
N ILE A 135 -3.78 13.66 5.61
CA ILE A 135 -3.34 14.74 6.50
C ILE A 135 -4.40 15.82 6.44
N ALA A 136 -4.92 16.21 7.59
CA ALA A 136 -5.79 17.36 7.72
C ALA A 136 -5.08 18.49 8.46
N PHE A 137 -5.22 19.70 7.91
CA PHE A 137 -4.70 20.94 8.46
C PHE A 137 -5.85 21.86 8.85
N GLU A 138 -5.69 22.60 9.94
CA GLU A 138 -6.64 23.57 10.43
C GLU A 138 -6.05 24.97 10.40
N TYR A 139 -6.87 25.94 10.02
CA TYR A 139 -6.65 27.34 10.27
C TYR A 139 -7.62 27.80 11.36
N GLU A 140 -7.06 28.23 12.52
CA GLU A 140 -7.83 28.85 13.60
C GLU A 140 -7.84 30.38 13.41
N SER A 141 -9.04 30.96 13.45
CA SER A 141 -9.21 32.41 13.43
C SER A 141 -8.69 33.03 14.73
N GLU A 142 -7.83 34.02 14.62
CA GLU A 142 -7.39 34.80 15.78
C GLU A 142 -8.41 35.87 16.24
N GLY A 143 -9.63 35.84 15.73
CA GLY A 143 -10.75 36.67 16.22
C GLY A 143 -10.72 38.13 15.81
N ALA A 144 -9.88 38.57 14.88
CA ALA A 144 -9.77 39.95 14.46
C ALA A 144 -10.14 40.18 12.98
N ARG A 145 -11.27 40.82 12.74
CA ARG A 145 -11.71 41.48 11.48
C ARG A 145 -12.15 40.56 10.34
N ARG A 146 -13.42 40.28 10.29
CA ARG A 146 -14.18 39.46 9.33
C ARG A 146 -14.00 39.71 7.83
N GLY A 147 -13.25 40.72 7.38
CA GLY A 147 -13.23 41.10 5.95
C GLY A 147 -12.12 40.46 5.09
N ASN A 148 -11.09 39.85 5.69
CA ASN A 148 -9.95 39.28 4.93
C ASN A 148 -9.53 37.90 5.42
N GLU A 149 -10.25 37.31 6.37
CA GLU A 149 -9.89 36.11 7.08
C GLU A 149 -10.00 34.85 6.20
N GLU A 150 -11.06 34.78 5.40
CA GLU A 150 -11.31 33.66 4.48
C GLU A 150 -10.17 33.53 3.46
N ALA A 151 -9.79 34.64 2.82
CA ALA A 151 -8.67 34.62 1.86
C ALA A 151 -7.33 34.25 2.51
N GLN A 152 -7.10 34.68 3.74
CA GLN A 152 -5.90 34.31 4.52
C GLN A 152 -5.92 32.83 4.88
N ALA A 153 -7.06 32.29 5.32
CA ALA A 153 -7.23 30.87 5.63
C ALA A 153 -6.98 30.00 4.41
N ILE A 154 -7.56 30.37 3.25
CA ILE A 154 -7.36 29.70 1.97
C ILE A 154 -5.86 29.68 1.61
N SER A 155 -5.22 30.83 1.60
CA SER A 155 -3.80 30.96 1.26
C SER A 155 -2.91 30.15 2.21
N PHE A 156 -3.17 30.20 3.50
CA PHE A 156 -2.43 29.45 4.53
C PHE A 156 -2.55 27.94 4.32
N LEU A 157 -3.78 27.43 4.14
CA LEU A 157 -4.03 26.00 4.00
C LEU A 157 -3.47 25.42 2.70
N HIS A 158 -3.57 26.16 1.59
CA HIS A 158 -2.91 25.75 0.33
C HIS A 158 -1.39 25.76 0.45
N THR A 159 -0.82 26.73 1.16
CA THR A 159 0.63 26.77 1.42
C THR A 159 1.06 25.59 2.29
N ALA A 160 0.28 25.24 3.33
CA ALA A 160 0.54 24.08 4.17
C ALA A 160 0.51 22.76 3.36
N ALA A 161 -0.46 22.61 2.45
CA ALA A 161 -0.56 21.45 1.55
C ALA A 161 0.64 21.34 0.60
N ARG A 162 1.06 22.44 -0.05
CA ARG A 162 2.26 22.47 -0.91
C ARG A 162 3.53 22.16 -0.15
N THR A 163 3.64 22.66 1.07
CA THR A 163 4.77 22.38 1.96
C THR A 163 4.82 20.89 2.30
N ALA A 164 3.67 20.29 2.67
CA ALA A 164 3.56 18.86 2.90
C ALA A 164 4.00 18.06 1.65
N GLN A 165 3.54 18.44 0.47
CA GLN A 165 3.91 17.81 -0.80
C GLN A 165 5.43 17.79 -1.00
N ASN A 166 6.10 18.92 -0.83
CA ASN A 166 7.53 19.04 -1.06
C ASN A 166 8.37 18.17 -0.11
N PHE A 167 7.99 18.12 1.18
CA PHE A 167 8.71 17.32 2.17
C PHE A 167 8.39 15.83 2.08
N LEU A 168 7.14 15.46 1.85
CA LEU A 168 6.74 14.07 1.73
C LEU A 168 7.29 13.43 0.46
N LYS A 169 7.43 14.19 -0.63
CA LYS A 169 8.15 13.72 -1.82
C LYS A 169 9.58 13.31 -1.52
N GLN A 170 10.27 14.02 -0.61
CA GLN A 170 11.61 13.63 -0.13
C GLN A 170 11.58 12.35 0.72
N CYS A 171 10.44 12.04 1.34
CA CYS A 171 10.22 10.76 2.02
C CYS A 171 9.92 9.61 1.05
N GLY A 172 9.67 9.91 -0.23
CA GLY A 172 9.22 8.95 -1.23
C GLY A 172 7.70 8.78 -1.27
N ASN A 173 6.94 9.65 -0.60
CA ASN A 173 5.48 9.69 -0.64
C ASN A 173 5.02 10.75 -1.63
N ASP A 174 4.13 10.38 -2.54
CA ASP A 174 3.45 11.34 -3.40
C ASP A 174 2.09 11.72 -2.81
N LEU A 175 1.71 12.99 -2.96
CA LEU A 175 0.36 13.43 -2.65
C LEU A 175 -0.54 13.22 -3.86
N LEU A 176 -1.75 12.73 -3.61
CA LEU A 176 -2.79 12.68 -4.61
C LEU A 176 -3.23 14.13 -4.94
N ILE A 177 -3.20 14.48 -6.21
CA ILE A 177 -3.68 15.78 -6.71
C ILE A 177 -5.00 15.50 -7.44
N PRO A 178 -6.17 15.76 -6.82
CA PRO A 178 -7.46 15.57 -7.47
C PRO A 178 -7.70 16.61 -8.55
N GLU A 179 -8.45 16.26 -9.59
CA GLU A 179 -8.90 17.21 -10.62
C GLU A 179 -9.92 18.22 -10.05
N ASN A 180 -10.78 17.76 -9.15
CA ASN A 180 -11.75 18.57 -8.41
C ASN A 180 -11.56 18.36 -6.90
N GLU A 181 -11.00 19.35 -6.21
CA GLU A 181 -10.71 19.28 -4.78
C GLU A 181 -11.99 19.22 -3.92
N ASP A 182 -13.08 19.88 -4.33
CA ASP A 182 -14.33 19.90 -3.57
C ASP A 182 -15.02 18.54 -3.61
N GLU A 183 -15.07 17.93 -4.79
CA GLU A 183 -15.58 16.57 -4.96
C GLU A 183 -14.76 15.53 -4.20
N PHE A 184 -13.44 15.66 -4.24
CA PHE A 184 -12.53 14.81 -3.48
C PHE A 184 -12.82 14.88 -1.97
N LEU A 185 -12.99 16.09 -1.41
CA LEU A 185 -13.31 16.27 0.01
C LEU A 185 -14.65 15.64 0.39
N ALA A 186 -15.68 15.81 -0.46
CA ALA A 186 -16.98 15.18 -0.28
C ALA A 186 -16.87 13.65 -0.33
N GLU A 187 -16.06 13.08 -1.24
CA GLU A 187 -15.79 11.63 -1.32
C GLU A 187 -15.05 11.10 -0.10
N VAL A 188 -14.07 11.85 0.42
CA VAL A 188 -13.36 11.47 1.66
C VAL A 188 -14.35 11.40 2.83
N LEU A 189 -15.19 12.41 3.01
CA LEU A 189 -16.20 12.45 4.05
C LEU A 189 -17.23 11.31 3.88
N TYR A 190 -17.68 11.08 2.65
CA TYR A 190 -18.56 9.96 2.33
C TYR A 190 -17.94 8.60 2.69
N SER A 191 -16.65 8.43 2.38
CA SER A 191 -15.92 7.19 2.71
C SER A 191 -15.75 6.96 4.22
N VAL A 192 -15.65 8.04 5.01
CA VAL A 192 -15.55 7.97 6.48
C VAL A 192 -16.91 7.71 7.12
N LEU A 193 -17.95 8.42 6.67
CA LEU A 193 -19.27 8.44 7.29
C LEU A 193 -20.16 7.28 6.81
N CYS A 194 -20.20 7.01 5.50
CA CYS A 194 -21.05 6.00 4.85
C CYS A 194 -20.23 4.79 4.39
N ARG A 195 -19.49 4.14 5.29
CA ARG A 195 -18.52 3.09 4.97
C ARG A 195 -19.05 1.97 4.10
N GLN A 196 -20.23 1.43 4.44
CA GLN A 196 -20.81 0.30 3.72
C GLN A 196 -21.24 0.72 2.31
N THR A 197 -21.94 1.85 2.21
CA THR A 197 -22.47 2.35 0.95
C THR A 197 -21.35 2.83 0.03
N SER A 198 -20.33 3.49 0.56
CA SER A 198 -19.18 4.00 -0.22
C SER A 198 -18.32 2.90 -0.85
N ASN A 199 -18.35 1.69 -0.32
CA ASN A 199 -17.69 0.53 -0.91
C ASN A 199 -18.44 -0.05 -2.12
N LEU A 200 -19.75 0.20 -2.19
CA LEU A 200 -20.63 -0.35 -3.23
C LEU A 200 -21.00 0.67 -4.30
N ILE A 201 -21.24 1.90 -3.88
CA ILE A 201 -21.79 2.97 -4.74
C ILE A 201 -20.89 4.21 -4.62
N PRO A 202 -20.26 4.64 -5.71
CA PRO A 202 -19.52 5.91 -5.74
C PRO A 202 -20.42 7.12 -5.44
N LEU A 203 -19.88 8.17 -4.83
CA LEU A 203 -20.62 9.38 -4.48
C LEU A 203 -21.37 9.99 -5.67
N GLN A 204 -20.74 10.01 -6.85
CA GLN A 204 -21.33 10.56 -8.08
C GLN A 204 -22.66 9.89 -8.47
N LYS A 205 -22.86 8.63 -8.10
CA LYS A 205 -24.13 7.92 -8.33
C LYS A 205 -25.19 8.21 -7.26
N CYS A 206 -24.79 8.69 -6.08
CA CYS A 206 -25.72 9.11 -5.02
C CYS A 206 -26.27 10.51 -5.25
N VAL A 207 -25.50 11.40 -5.89
CA VAL A 207 -25.90 12.80 -6.14
C VAL A 207 -27.25 12.94 -6.86
N PRO A 208 -27.54 12.24 -7.98
CA PRO A 208 -28.84 12.34 -8.63
C PRO A 208 -30.01 11.90 -7.75
N GLN A 209 -29.79 10.91 -6.87
CA GLN A 209 -30.80 10.42 -5.96
C GLN A 209 -31.16 11.48 -4.90
N VAL A 210 -30.17 12.12 -4.29
CA VAL A 210 -30.39 13.19 -3.31
C VAL A 210 -31.14 14.38 -3.94
N ILE A 211 -30.76 14.77 -5.16
CA ILE A 211 -31.46 15.82 -5.91
C ILE A 211 -32.93 15.45 -6.16
N ALA A 212 -33.21 14.20 -6.54
CA ALA A 212 -34.57 13.72 -6.74
C ALA A 212 -35.41 13.72 -5.45
N GLU A 213 -34.78 13.35 -4.32
CA GLU A 213 -35.43 13.37 -2.98
C GLU A 213 -35.79 14.83 -2.59
N TYR A 214 -34.91 15.82 -2.85
CA TYR A 214 -35.20 17.23 -2.63
C TYR A 214 -36.33 17.76 -3.51
N ALA A 215 -36.31 17.42 -4.80
CA ALA A 215 -37.37 17.76 -5.73
C ALA A 215 -38.74 17.18 -5.31
N ALA A 216 -38.76 15.91 -4.87
CA ALA A 216 -39.98 15.26 -4.40
C ALA A 216 -40.51 15.88 -3.09
N ALA A 217 -39.63 16.42 -2.24
CA ALA A 217 -40.01 17.14 -1.03
C ALA A 217 -40.44 18.60 -1.26
N GLY A 218 -40.35 19.07 -2.50
CA GLY A 218 -40.67 20.46 -2.86
C GLY A 218 -39.70 21.50 -2.33
N LYS A 219 -38.47 21.09 -1.99
CA LYS A 219 -37.41 21.99 -1.52
C LYS A 219 -36.56 22.53 -2.66
N ASP A 220 -35.85 23.62 -2.39
CA ASP A 220 -34.99 24.27 -3.40
C ASP A 220 -33.78 23.36 -3.73
N ILE A 221 -33.68 22.98 -5.00
CA ILE A 221 -32.62 22.11 -5.52
C ILE A 221 -31.29 22.88 -5.67
N THR A 222 -31.34 24.20 -5.77
CA THR A 222 -30.13 25.03 -5.97
C THR A 222 -29.36 25.31 -4.69
N ASP A 223 -29.97 25.02 -3.52
CA ASP A 223 -29.41 25.32 -2.20
C ASP A 223 -29.39 24.09 -1.29
N ILE A 224 -29.03 22.92 -1.84
CA ILE A 224 -28.86 21.68 -1.07
C ILE A 224 -27.60 21.77 -0.19
N PRO A 225 -27.72 21.56 1.14
CA PRO A 225 -26.54 21.51 1.99
C PRO A 225 -25.60 20.38 1.59
N CYS A 226 -24.29 20.67 1.50
CA CYS A 226 -23.29 19.68 1.05
C CYS A 226 -23.28 18.41 1.89
N SER A 227 -23.60 18.51 3.18
CA SER A 227 -23.66 17.35 4.07
C SER A 227 -24.73 16.31 3.71
N GLU A 228 -25.78 16.68 2.98
CA GLU A 228 -26.81 15.75 2.49
C GLU A 228 -26.27 14.69 1.54
N PHE A 229 -25.19 15.01 0.81
CA PHE A 229 -24.57 14.09 -0.15
C PHE A 229 -23.73 12.98 0.50
N PHE A 230 -23.24 13.22 1.72
CA PHE A 230 -22.33 12.28 2.40
C PHE A 230 -22.74 11.94 3.85
N ALA A 231 -23.86 12.45 4.36
CA ALA A 231 -24.34 12.08 5.68
C ALA A 231 -24.93 10.66 5.69
N PRO A 232 -24.67 9.84 6.73
CA PRO A 232 -25.35 8.58 6.92
C PRO A 232 -26.86 8.79 7.15
N LYS A 233 -27.66 7.80 6.80
CA LYS A 233 -29.12 7.87 7.02
C LYS A 233 -29.50 7.71 8.48
N THR A 234 -28.74 6.89 9.21
CA THR A 234 -29.02 6.60 10.63
C THR A 234 -27.75 6.71 11.47
N LEU A 235 -27.91 7.34 12.64
CA LEU A 235 -26.86 7.50 13.63
C LEU A 235 -27.45 7.30 15.02
N ASP A 236 -27.02 6.25 15.72
CA ASP A 236 -27.54 5.88 17.04
C ASP A 236 -26.44 5.89 18.10
N PHE A 237 -26.57 6.78 19.09
CA PHE A 237 -25.70 6.93 20.27
C PHE A 237 -26.33 6.41 21.56
N THR A 238 -27.46 5.73 21.49
CA THR A 238 -28.22 5.29 22.69
C THR A 238 -27.48 4.24 23.51
N ARG A 239 -26.48 3.59 22.93
CA ARG A 239 -25.68 2.55 23.58
C ARG A 239 -24.40 3.15 24.14
N GLY A 240 -24.12 2.93 25.42
CA GLY A 240 -22.95 3.50 26.10
C GLY A 240 -21.62 2.80 25.83
N ARG A 241 -21.47 2.06 24.75
CA ARG A 241 -20.27 1.30 24.43
C ARG A 241 -19.88 1.32 22.96
N TYR A 242 -20.83 1.59 22.07
CA TYR A 242 -20.63 1.67 20.64
C TYR A 242 -21.65 2.59 19.99
N VAL A 243 -21.30 3.09 18.83
CA VAL A 243 -22.19 3.85 17.94
C VAL A 243 -22.67 2.93 16.83
N CYS A 244 -23.93 3.07 16.41
CA CYS A 244 -24.43 2.41 15.22
C CYS A 244 -24.62 3.45 14.11
N VAL A 245 -23.90 3.27 12.99
CA VAL A 245 -23.94 4.14 11.81
C VAL A 245 -24.38 3.30 10.62
N ASP A 246 -25.56 3.55 10.09
CA ASP A 246 -26.14 2.80 8.96
C ASP A 246 -26.05 1.27 9.11
N GLY A 247 -26.27 0.77 10.36
CA GLY A 247 -26.21 -0.65 10.67
C GLY A 247 -24.81 -1.20 10.96
N LEU A 248 -23.75 -0.41 10.83
CA LEU A 248 -22.40 -0.75 11.27
C LEU A 248 -22.16 -0.31 12.72
N TYR A 249 -21.49 -1.15 13.48
CA TYR A 249 -21.16 -0.91 14.88
C TYR A 249 -19.72 -0.40 14.99
N GLN A 250 -19.54 0.73 15.69
CA GLN A 250 -18.24 1.39 15.88
C GLN A 250 -17.90 1.55 17.35
N SER A 251 -16.72 1.12 17.76
CA SER A 251 -16.13 1.33 19.08
C SER A 251 -14.85 2.14 18.97
N TYR A 252 -14.55 2.94 19.98
CA TYR A 252 -13.41 3.85 19.99
C TYR A 252 -12.48 3.50 21.14
N LEU A 253 -11.20 3.26 20.81
CA LEU A 253 -10.14 3.06 21.78
C LEU A 253 -9.23 4.28 21.80
N LEU A 254 -8.88 4.71 22.99
CA LEU A 254 -7.95 5.82 23.25
C LEU A 254 -6.69 5.29 23.91
N ILE A 255 -5.52 5.74 23.47
CA ILE A 255 -4.26 5.44 24.16
C ILE A 255 -4.03 6.51 25.22
N PRO A 256 -4.14 6.21 26.52
CA PRO A 256 -3.96 7.21 27.57
C PRO A 256 -2.50 7.68 27.66
N SER A 257 -2.27 8.82 28.30
CA SER A 257 -0.94 9.43 28.38
C SER A 257 0.16 8.51 28.94
N HIS A 258 -0.21 7.61 29.85
CA HIS A 258 0.69 6.61 30.46
C HIS A 258 0.68 5.25 29.73
N GLY A 259 -0.15 5.08 28.68
CA GLY A 259 -0.29 3.83 27.94
C GLY A 259 0.80 3.58 26.92
N TYR A 260 1.70 4.52 26.68
CA TYR A 260 2.79 4.35 25.72
C TYR A 260 4.04 3.79 26.39
N LYS A 261 4.74 2.91 25.69
CA LYS A 261 6.10 2.49 26.07
C LYS A 261 7.05 3.68 26.11
N ALA A 262 8.08 3.61 26.98
CA ALA A 262 9.06 4.68 27.11
C ALA A 262 9.85 4.93 25.82
N GLU A 263 10.22 3.86 25.12
CA GLU A 263 10.92 3.89 23.85
C GLU A 263 10.15 3.10 22.78
N VAL A 264 9.94 3.71 21.62
CA VAL A 264 9.26 3.10 20.47
C VAL A 264 10.16 3.14 19.23
N PRO A 265 10.18 2.10 18.40
CA PRO A 265 10.93 2.10 17.15
C PRO A 265 10.29 3.07 16.14
N ALA A 266 11.08 3.56 15.18
CA ALA A 266 10.56 4.35 14.08
C ALA A 266 9.55 3.52 13.26
N GLY A 267 8.41 4.13 12.93
CA GLY A 267 7.31 3.46 12.21
C GLY A 267 6.47 2.52 13.08
N TRP A 268 6.53 2.61 14.41
CA TRP A 268 5.74 1.75 15.32
C TRP A 268 4.23 1.83 15.05
N LEU A 269 3.75 2.95 14.54
CA LEU A 269 2.34 3.14 14.22
C LEU A 269 1.87 2.18 13.10
N SER A 270 2.81 1.65 12.28
CA SER A 270 2.51 0.65 11.26
C SER A 270 1.85 -0.61 11.82
N LEU A 271 2.10 -0.91 13.09
CA LEU A 271 1.42 -1.98 13.82
C LEU A 271 -0.10 -1.78 13.84
N LEU A 272 -0.56 -0.56 14.14
CA LEU A 272 -1.97 -0.21 14.19
C LEU A 272 -2.56 -0.06 12.78
N VAL A 273 -1.83 0.61 11.92
CA VAL A 273 -2.24 0.87 10.52
C VAL A 273 -2.48 -0.45 9.76
N ASN A 274 -1.71 -1.49 10.04
CA ASN A 274 -1.83 -2.78 9.36
C ASN A 274 -2.50 -3.86 10.24
N ALA A 275 -3.25 -3.48 11.26
CA ALA A 275 -3.84 -4.41 12.25
C ALA A 275 -5.04 -5.21 11.75
N GLY A 276 -5.47 -5.05 10.51
CA GLY A 276 -6.58 -5.80 9.93
C GLY A 276 -7.69 -4.93 9.35
N ASP A 277 -8.84 -5.55 9.10
CA ASP A 277 -10.01 -4.90 8.52
C ASP A 277 -10.80 -4.11 9.57
N GLY A 278 -11.42 -2.99 9.14
CA GLY A 278 -12.28 -2.16 9.97
C GLY A 278 -11.56 -1.39 11.08
N ILE A 279 -10.24 -1.25 11.00
CA ILE A 279 -9.43 -0.50 11.96
C ILE A 279 -8.98 0.81 11.32
N ASP A 280 -9.43 1.94 11.88
CA ASP A 280 -8.88 3.26 11.51
C ASP A 280 -8.05 3.82 12.66
N VAL A 281 -7.10 4.64 12.28
CA VAL A 281 -6.17 5.28 13.23
C VAL A 281 -6.17 6.78 13.00
N ASP A 282 -6.41 7.51 14.05
CA ASP A 282 -6.35 8.97 14.10
C ASP A 282 -5.21 9.38 15.04
N LEU A 283 -4.21 10.08 14.49
CA LEU A 283 -3.09 10.63 15.24
C LEU A 283 -3.14 12.15 15.19
N PHE A 284 -3.28 12.78 16.34
CA PHE A 284 -3.30 14.24 16.48
C PHE A 284 -1.96 14.71 17.02
N LEU A 285 -1.35 15.68 16.37
CA LEU A 285 -0.16 16.37 16.83
C LEU A 285 -0.47 17.86 17.01
N THR A 286 -0.28 18.37 18.23
CA THR A 286 -0.47 19.79 18.54
C THR A 286 0.82 20.39 19.03
N LYS A 287 1.45 21.24 18.21
CA LYS A 287 2.69 21.94 18.54
C LYS A 287 2.48 22.95 19.67
N GLN A 288 3.41 23.00 20.60
CA GLN A 288 3.33 23.90 21.76
C GLN A 288 4.42 24.97 21.71
N PRO A 289 4.13 26.20 22.17
CA PRO A 289 5.14 27.26 22.29
C PRO A 289 6.27 26.86 23.24
N LYS A 290 7.53 26.91 22.77
CA LYS A 290 8.72 26.44 23.49
C LYS A 290 8.87 27.15 24.84
N ASP A 291 8.77 28.47 24.86
CA ASP A 291 8.97 29.29 26.07
C ASP A 291 7.99 28.92 27.18
N ARG A 292 6.70 28.77 26.82
CA ARG A 292 5.66 28.35 27.75
C ARG A 292 5.92 26.95 28.31
N MET A 293 6.42 26.04 27.47
CA MET A 293 6.70 24.66 27.86
C MET A 293 7.93 24.56 28.76
N VAL A 294 8.99 25.32 28.50
CA VAL A 294 10.18 25.39 29.38
C VAL A 294 9.80 25.88 30.77
N GLN A 295 8.96 26.93 30.88
CA GLN A 295 8.46 27.43 32.17
C GLN A 295 7.62 26.37 32.89
N LYS A 296 6.66 25.73 32.18
CA LYS A 296 5.78 24.70 32.75
C LYS A 296 6.57 23.48 33.24
N LEU A 297 7.51 22.99 32.45
CA LEU A 297 8.40 21.89 32.84
C LEU A 297 9.29 22.28 34.03
N GLY A 298 9.80 23.50 34.05
CA GLY A 298 10.59 24.01 35.18
C GLY A 298 9.79 24.09 36.49
N GLN A 299 8.51 24.49 36.44
CA GLN A 299 7.61 24.45 37.58
C GLN A 299 7.32 23.02 38.05
N GLN A 300 6.98 22.11 37.12
CA GLN A 300 6.71 20.71 37.42
C GLN A 300 7.94 20.03 38.08
N LEU A 301 9.12 20.25 37.54
CA LEU A 301 10.37 19.71 38.11
C LEU A 301 10.59 20.19 39.53
N ARG A 302 10.38 21.47 39.81
CA ARG A 302 10.49 22.03 41.20
C ARG A 302 9.50 21.37 42.15
N ILE A 303 8.23 21.19 41.70
CA ILE A 303 7.19 20.54 42.52
C ILE A 303 7.56 19.08 42.79
N ASN A 304 8.03 18.34 41.78
CA ASN A 304 8.40 16.94 41.94
C ASN A 304 9.63 16.79 42.86
N HIS A 305 10.63 17.66 42.75
CA HIS A 305 11.77 17.68 43.66
C HIS A 305 11.39 18.00 45.11
N SER A 306 10.43 18.91 45.34
CA SER A 306 9.91 19.17 46.67
C SER A 306 9.22 17.94 47.25
N LYS A 307 8.36 17.30 46.44
CA LYS A 307 7.66 16.06 46.84
C LYS A 307 8.59 14.90 47.19
N ILE A 308 9.70 14.74 46.46
CA ILE A 308 10.71 13.71 46.78
C ILE A 308 11.41 14.00 48.10
N LYS A 309 11.72 15.29 48.39
CA LYS A 309 12.35 15.65 49.68
C LYS A 309 11.43 15.41 50.88
N ASP A 310 10.12 15.53 50.67
CA ASP A 310 9.10 15.34 51.71
C ASP A 310 8.64 13.87 51.79
N ALA A 311 9.02 13.01 50.83
CA ALA A 311 8.65 11.61 50.81
C ALA A 311 9.65 10.78 51.65
N SER A 312 9.15 9.98 52.59
CA SER A 312 9.97 8.98 53.28
C SER A 312 10.31 7.83 52.31
N ASP A 313 11.48 7.21 52.45
CA ASP A 313 12.02 6.14 51.60
C ASP A 313 11.10 4.89 51.41
N THR A 314 10.03 4.81 52.20
CA THR A 314 9.05 3.71 52.16
C THR A 314 7.79 4.03 51.32
N ASN A 315 7.76 5.16 50.62
CA ASN A 315 6.56 5.57 49.90
C ASN A 315 6.59 5.05 48.46
N THR A 316 5.61 4.26 48.07
CA THR A 316 5.41 3.67 46.73
C THR A 316 5.39 4.69 45.57
N ASN A 317 5.39 5.98 45.89
CA ASN A 317 5.40 7.06 44.90
C ASN A 317 6.82 7.57 44.54
N PHE A 318 7.88 7.11 45.21
CA PHE A 318 9.24 7.62 45.02
C PHE A 318 9.74 7.33 43.57
N ASP A 319 9.64 6.07 43.15
CA ASP A 319 10.07 5.67 41.80
C ASP A 319 9.31 6.42 40.71
N SER A 320 8.01 6.60 40.87
CA SER A 320 7.19 7.34 39.90
C SER A 320 7.53 8.83 39.83
N LEU A 321 7.95 9.44 40.93
CA LEU A 321 8.41 10.83 40.97
C LEU A 321 9.81 10.98 40.37
N ASP A 322 10.72 10.03 40.62
CA ASP A 322 12.05 10.01 40.02
C ASP A 322 11.99 9.87 38.52
N ASP A 323 11.16 8.93 37.99
CA ASP A 323 10.91 8.78 36.57
C ASP A 323 10.27 10.01 35.93
N ALA A 324 9.35 10.67 36.64
CA ALA A 324 8.77 11.95 36.19
C ALA A 324 9.81 13.07 36.10
N ILE A 325 10.78 13.11 37.04
CA ILE A 325 11.89 14.07 37.02
C ILE A 325 12.84 13.80 35.88
N LYS A 326 13.27 12.54 35.68
CA LYS A 326 14.12 12.13 34.56
C LYS A 326 13.47 12.48 33.19
N SER A 327 12.20 12.15 33.03
CA SER A 327 11.42 12.49 31.85
C SER A 327 11.30 14.01 31.64
N GLY A 328 11.10 14.77 32.70
CA GLY A 328 11.03 16.23 32.63
C GLY A 328 12.36 16.86 32.18
N TYR A 329 13.50 16.37 32.70
CA TYR A 329 14.83 16.80 32.23
C TYR A 329 15.09 16.40 30.78
N PHE A 330 14.71 15.20 30.38
CA PHE A 330 14.82 14.75 28.98
C PHE A 330 14.08 15.70 28.01
N LEU A 331 12.81 16.03 28.33
CA LEU A 331 12.03 16.97 27.53
C LEU A 331 12.64 18.37 27.50
N LYS A 332 13.12 18.88 28.65
CA LYS A 332 13.76 20.20 28.75
C LYS A 332 15.06 20.26 27.94
N ARG A 333 15.86 19.19 27.97
CA ARG A 333 17.09 19.07 27.19
C ARG A 333 16.80 19.05 25.68
N GLY A 334 15.81 18.28 25.23
CA GLY A 334 15.45 18.23 23.82
C GLY A 334 14.99 19.60 23.28
N ILE A 335 14.22 20.37 24.08
CA ILE A 335 13.85 21.75 23.71
C ILE A 335 15.10 22.65 23.60
N ALA A 336 16.07 22.51 24.50
CA ALA A 336 17.34 23.23 24.45
C ALA A 336 18.19 22.85 23.24
N GLU A 337 18.10 21.60 22.77
CA GLU A 337 18.72 21.09 21.54
C GLU A 337 17.90 21.45 20.27
N ASN A 338 16.99 22.41 20.36
CA ASN A 338 16.17 22.94 19.27
C ASN A 338 15.13 21.96 18.69
N GLU A 339 14.68 20.98 19.49
CA GLU A 339 13.48 20.23 19.17
C GLU A 339 12.21 21.01 19.50
N ASP A 340 11.14 20.78 18.75
CA ASP A 340 9.82 21.30 19.09
C ASP A 340 9.11 20.33 20.04
N PHE A 341 8.17 20.87 20.80
CA PHE A 341 7.37 20.13 21.75
C PHE A 341 5.95 19.95 21.21
N TYR A 342 5.44 18.73 21.28
CA TYR A 342 4.09 18.38 20.82
C TYR A 342 3.30 17.70 21.93
N TYR A 343 1.99 17.91 21.91
CA TYR A 343 1.04 16.98 22.49
C TYR A 343 0.60 16.02 21.41
N MET A 344 0.73 14.74 21.67
CA MET A 344 0.34 13.65 20.80
C MET A 344 -0.86 12.90 21.39
N ASN A 345 -1.85 12.63 20.57
CA ASN A 345 -3.04 11.87 20.95
C ASN A 345 -3.29 10.81 19.87
N THR A 346 -3.67 9.60 20.27
CA THR A 346 -4.01 8.51 19.33
C THR A 346 -5.39 7.97 19.66
N LEU A 347 -6.28 7.99 18.67
CA LEU A 347 -7.62 7.42 18.71
C LEU A 347 -7.70 6.30 17.68
N ILE A 348 -8.30 5.17 18.04
CA ILE A 348 -8.46 4.01 17.17
C ILE A 348 -9.95 3.74 17.05
N THR A 349 -10.47 3.72 15.83
CA THR A 349 -11.85 3.34 15.54
C THR A 349 -11.90 1.89 15.10
N ILE A 350 -12.76 1.09 15.70
CA ILE A 350 -13.00 -0.30 15.34
C ILE A 350 -14.41 -0.42 14.80
N THR A 351 -14.55 -0.93 13.59
CA THR A 351 -15.84 -1.10 12.90
C THR A 351 -16.14 -2.60 12.70
N ALA A 352 -17.38 -3.00 12.90
CA ALA A 352 -17.84 -4.38 12.70
C ALA A 352 -19.30 -4.42 12.23
N ASN A 353 -19.73 -5.57 11.67
CA ASN A 353 -21.10 -5.78 11.19
C ASN A 353 -22.06 -6.24 12.29
N SER A 354 -21.53 -6.65 13.43
CA SER A 354 -22.33 -7.09 14.59
C SER A 354 -21.65 -6.73 15.91
N PRO A 355 -22.42 -6.61 17.01
CA PRO A 355 -21.84 -6.36 18.33
C PRO A 355 -20.88 -7.47 18.80
N ALA A 356 -21.15 -8.73 18.46
CA ALA A 356 -20.30 -9.86 18.81
C ALA A 356 -18.96 -9.81 18.07
N GLU A 357 -18.97 -9.46 16.80
CA GLU A 357 -17.76 -9.23 16.00
C GLU A 357 -16.98 -8.03 16.52
N LEU A 358 -17.67 -6.94 16.89
CA LEU A 358 -17.05 -5.76 17.47
C LEU A 358 -16.28 -6.10 18.77
N ASP A 359 -16.91 -6.86 19.67
CA ASP A 359 -16.28 -7.33 20.91
C ASP A 359 -15.06 -8.22 20.64
N TYR A 360 -15.13 -9.06 19.62
CA TYR A 360 -13.98 -9.89 19.20
C TYR A 360 -12.83 -9.03 18.67
N ARG A 361 -13.10 -8.12 17.73
CA ARG A 361 -12.10 -7.21 17.15
C ARG A 361 -11.47 -6.29 18.22
N GLU A 362 -12.27 -5.79 19.16
CA GLU A 362 -11.76 -4.98 20.27
C GLU A 362 -10.79 -5.79 21.16
N LYS A 363 -11.11 -7.04 21.48
CA LYS A 363 -10.23 -7.93 22.26
C LYS A 363 -8.93 -8.22 21.51
N GLU A 364 -8.99 -8.50 20.23
CA GLU A 364 -7.79 -8.75 19.41
C GLU A 364 -6.92 -7.49 19.32
N MET A 365 -7.51 -6.30 19.13
CA MET A 365 -6.77 -5.03 19.15
C MET A 365 -6.09 -4.78 20.49
N ARG A 366 -6.78 -5.06 21.61
CA ARG A 366 -6.18 -4.94 22.95
C ARG A 366 -5.02 -5.88 23.15
N LYS A 367 -5.14 -7.15 22.70
CA LYS A 367 -4.03 -8.11 22.75
C LYS A 367 -2.84 -7.64 21.92
N LEU A 368 -3.10 -7.13 20.72
CA LEU A 368 -2.06 -6.60 19.83
C LEU A 368 -1.32 -5.45 20.51
N LEU A 369 -2.02 -4.47 21.06
CA LEU A 369 -1.42 -3.34 21.77
C LEU A 369 -0.62 -3.81 23.00
N LEU A 370 -1.19 -4.70 23.82
CA LEU A 370 -0.50 -5.24 25.00
C LEU A 370 0.75 -6.03 24.66
N SER A 371 0.78 -6.75 23.52
CA SER A 371 1.99 -7.46 23.05
C SER A 371 3.16 -6.53 22.73
N HIS A 372 2.88 -5.24 22.57
CA HIS A 372 3.86 -4.17 22.34
C HIS A 372 3.99 -3.19 23.54
N ASP A 373 3.50 -3.58 24.71
CA ASP A 373 3.51 -2.78 25.94
C ASP A 373 2.75 -1.43 25.78
N ILE A 374 1.68 -1.44 24.98
CA ILE A 374 0.82 -0.25 24.79
C ILE A 374 -0.54 -0.51 25.46
N GLY A 375 -0.89 0.33 26.42
CA GLY A 375 -2.18 0.31 27.08
C GLY A 375 -3.23 1.11 26.31
N CYS A 376 -4.49 0.65 26.29
CA CYS A 376 -5.59 1.42 25.73
C CYS A 376 -6.85 1.32 26.60
N VAL A 377 -7.75 2.30 26.44
CA VAL A 377 -9.03 2.38 27.12
C VAL A 377 -10.14 2.62 26.12
N THR A 378 -11.34 2.03 26.36
CA THR A 378 -12.53 2.33 25.55
C THR A 378 -13.09 3.70 25.93
N CYS A 379 -13.61 4.43 24.94
CA CYS A 379 -14.30 5.72 25.14
C CYS A 379 -15.76 5.51 25.59
N THR A 380 -15.97 4.71 26.64
CA THR A 380 -17.31 4.38 27.16
C THR A 380 -18.02 5.62 27.69
N PHE A 381 -19.29 5.82 27.29
CA PHE A 381 -20.11 7.02 27.53
C PHE A 381 -19.52 8.31 26.95
N ARG A 382 -18.66 8.19 25.94
CA ARG A 382 -18.03 9.28 25.18
C ARG A 382 -18.00 8.96 23.68
N GLU A 383 -18.88 8.08 23.26
CA GLU A 383 -18.92 7.57 21.89
C GLU A 383 -19.22 8.68 20.88
N GLU A 384 -20.15 9.58 21.20
CA GLU A 384 -20.50 10.73 20.37
C GLU A 384 -19.28 11.66 20.18
N GLN A 385 -18.58 11.99 21.29
CA GLN A 385 -17.39 12.81 21.25
C GLN A 385 -16.25 12.14 20.46
N ALA A 386 -16.11 10.82 20.61
CA ALA A 386 -15.11 10.06 19.89
C ALA A 386 -15.44 9.96 18.39
N PHE A 387 -16.73 9.76 18.05
CA PHE A 387 -17.21 9.78 16.66
C PHE A 387 -16.89 11.10 15.97
N LEU A 388 -17.25 12.23 16.59
CA LEU A 388 -16.96 13.55 16.04
C LEU A 388 -15.45 13.83 15.95
N SER A 389 -14.67 13.32 16.91
CA SER A 389 -13.20 13.46 16.91
C SER A 389 -12.53 12.59 15.84
N ALA A 390 -13.14 11.47 15.46
CA ALA A 390 -12.65 10.60 14.39
C ALA A 390 -12.89 11.16 12.98
N LEU A 391 -13.71 12.21 12.83
CA LEU A 391 -13.83 12.90 11.55
C LEU A 391 -12.51 13.64 11.21
N PRO A 392 -12.11 13.71 9.94
CA PRO A 392 -10.84 14.35 9.54
C PRO A 392 -10.92 15.89 9.60
N LEU A 393 -11.42 16.43 10.71
CA LEU A 393 -11.68 17.86 10.94
C LEU A 393 -10.72 18.49 11.95
N VAL A 394 -9.60 17.83 12.26
CA VAL A 394 -8.57 18.30 13.21
C VAL A 394 -9.12 18.63 14.61
N SER A 395 -10.24 18.03 14.98
CA SER A 395 -10.94 18.28 16.24
C SER A 395 -10.89 17.06 17.15
N LEU A 396 -10.23 17.19 18.28
CA LEU A 396 -10.27 16.19 19.35
C LEU A 396 -10.96 16.82 20.57
N GLU A 397 -12.02 16.17 21.05
CA GLU A 397 -12.81 16.68 22.17
C GLU A 397 -11.92 16.85 23.43
N LYS A 398 -12.17 17.89 24.20
CA LYS A 398 -11.30 18.35 25.29
C LYS A 398 -11.00 17.25 26.34
N HIS A 399 -11.99 16.46 26.75
CA HIS A 399 -11.76 15.40 27.74
C HIS A 399 -10.95 14.23 27.15
N LEU A 400 -11.19 13.87 25.88
CA LEU A 400 -10.40 12.87 25.18
C LEU A 400 -8.97 13.35 24.99
N PHE A 401 -8.79 14.62 24.63
CA PHE A 401 -7.48 15.26 24.51
C PHE A 401 -6.72 15.22 25.84
N GLU A 402 -7.32 15.69 26.94
CA GLU A 402 -6.65 15.75 28.25
C GLU A 402 -6.27 14.36 28.78
N ARG A 403 -7.08 13.34 28.50
CA ARG A 403 -6.85 11.98 28.96
C ARG A 403 -5.74 11.25 28.16
N SER A 404 -5.56 11.58 26.89
CA SER A 404 -4.65 10.87 25.98
C SER A 404 -3.40 11.67 25.62
N LYS A 405 -3.32 12.96 25.95
CA LYS A 405 -2.17 13.79 25.56
C LYS A 405 -0.84 13.24 26.09
N ARG A 406 0.03 12.86 25.19
CA ARG A 406 1.41 12.45 25.48
C ARG A 406 2.37 13.57 25.10
N ASN A 407 3.26 13.91 26.02
CA ASN A 407 4.35 14.85 25.76
C ASN A 407 5.41 14.19 24.89
N VAL A 408 5.68 14.72 23.71
CA VAL A 408 6.71 14.21 22.81
C VAL A 408 7.53 15.35 22.20
N LEU A 409 8.80 15.05 21.90
CA LEU A 409 9.67 15.93 21.13
C LEU A 409 9.53 15.61 19.63
N THR A 410 10.11 16.44 18.75
CA THR A 410 10.03 16.26 17.31
C THR A 410 10.44 14.85 16.85
N ARG A 411 11.52 14.29 17.43
CA ARG A 411 11.96 12.92 17.08
C ARG A 411 10.95 11.87 17.51
N GLY A 412 10.35 12.03 18.70
CA GLY A 412 9.28 11.15 19.17
C GLY A 412 8.02 11.23 18.32
N ALA A 413 7.62 12.43 17.89
CA ALA A 413 6.53 12.63 16.95
C ALA A 413 6.85 12.00 15.56
N ALA A 414 8.09 12.13 15.10
CA ALA A 414 8.51 11.56 13.82
C ALA A 414 8.61 10.02 13.84
N SER A 415 8.82 9.39 14.99
CA SER A 415 8.76 7.93 15.12
C SER A 415 7.37 7.36 14.82
N CYS A 416 6.34 8.20 14.91
CA CYS A 416 4.96 7.87 14.55
C CYS A 416 4.68 7.93 13.05
N TYR A 417 5.70 8.02 12.17
CA TYR A 417 5.52 8.10 10.73
C TYR A 417 4.38 7.19 10.24
N PRO A 418 3.24 7.76 9.78
CA PRO A 418 2.02 6.99 9.59
C PRO A 418 1.90 6.35 8.20
N PHE A 419 2.64 6.85 7.19
CA PHE A 419 2.45 6.51 5.77
C PHE A 419 3.14 5.21 5.39
N VAL A 420 2.91 4.17 6.19
CA VAL A 420 3.49 2.83 6.02
C VAL A 420 2.40 1.85 5.60
N SER A 421 2.51 1.32 4.39
CA SER A 421 1.63 0.24 3.95
C SER A 421 2.45 -1.03 3.68
N PHE A 422 1.86 -2.17 4.01
CA PHE A 422 2.38 -3.49 3.61
C PHE A 422 1.74 -3.97 2.30
N GLU A 423 0.96 -3.11 1.67
CA GLU A 423 0.33 -3.41 0.39
C GLU A 423 1.37 -3.46 -0.72
N MET A 424 1.22 -4.44 -1.59
CA MET A 424 1.92 -4.57 -2.84
C MET A 424 0.86 -4.78 -3.91
N CYS A 425 0.34 -3.70 -4.46
CA CYS A 425 -0.75 -3.73 -5.44
C CYS A 425 -0.39 -2.84 -6.62
N ASP A 426 0.37 -3.41 -7.55
CA ASP A 426 0.71 -2.75 -8.81
C ASP A 426 -0.46 -2.87 -9.79
N ASP A 427 -0.85 -1.80 -10.44
CA ASP A 427 -2.02 -1.77 -11.34
C ASP A 427 -1.95 -2.85 -12.43
N ASN A 428 -0.77 -3.04 -13.02
CA ASN A 428 -0.53 -3.97 -14.14
C ASN A 428 0.22 -5.25 -13.72
N GLY A 429 0.03 -5.71 -12.49
CA GLY A 429 0.74 -6.86 -11.96
C GLY A 429 0.01 -8.21 -12.14
N ILE A 430 0.66 -9.26 -11.63
CA ILE A 430 0.05 -10.58 -11.41
C ILE A 430 -0.27 -10.75 -9.92
N LEU A 431 -1.46 -11.26 -9.62
CA LEU A 431 -1.83 -11.59 -8.24
C LEU A 431 -0.95 -12.75 -7.73
N LEU A 432 -0.23 -12.56 -6.66
CA LEU A 432 0.50 -13.63 -5.97
C LEU A 432 -0.36 -14.28 -4.88
N GLY A 433 -1.18 -13.50 -4.18
CA GLY A 433 -2.05 -13.97 -3.11
C GLY A 433 -2.70 -12.83 -2.33
N VAL A 434 -3.19 -13.16 -1.15
CA VAL A 434 -3.71 -12.20 -0.16
C VAL A 434 -2.73 -12.17 1.02
N ASN A 435 -2.37 -10.98 1.46
CA ASN A 435 -1.49 -10.80 2.61
C ASN A 435 -2.20 -11.27 3.88
N ARG A 436 -1.62 -12.24 4.57
CA ARG A 436 -2.21 -12.88 5.76
C ARG A 436 -2.41 -11.90 6.95
N PHE A 437 -1.62 -10.84 7.02
CA PHE A 437 -1.63 -9.96 8.18
C PHE A 437 -2.67 -8.83 8.07
N ASN A 438 -2.89 -8.33 6.85
CA ASN A 438 -3.72 -7.14 6.65
C ASN A 438 -4.78 -7.31 5.55
N ASN A 439 -4.95 -8.52 5.03
CA ASN A 439 -5.93 -8.86 3.99
C ASN A 439 -5.81 -8.02 2.70
N SER A 440 -4.65 -7.39 2.44
CA SER A 440 -4.43 -6.69 1.17
C SER A 440 -4.10 -7.68 0.05
N LEU A 441 -4.47 -7.33 -1.18
CA LEU A 441 -4.06 -8.09 -2.37
C LEU A 441 -2.56 -7.87 -2.60
N THR A 442 -1.86 -8.96 -2.95
CA THR A 442 -0.47 -8.90 -3.37
C THR A 442 -0.41 -9.08 -4.89
N ILE A 443 -0.46 -7.96 -5.61
CA ILE A 443 -0.37 -7.89 -7.07
C ILE A 443 0.95 -7.23 -7.42
N VAL A 444 1.80 -7.91 -8.18
CA VAL A 444 3.17 -7.46 -8.46
C VAL A 444 3.44 -7.42 -9.94
N ASP A 445 3.88 -6.28 -10.45
CA ASP A 445 4.42 -6.12 -11.80
C ASP A 445 5.95 -6.10 -11.76
N ILE A 446 6.55 -7.29 -11.88
CA ILE A 446 8.01 -7.46 -11.82
C ILE A 446 8.77 -6.71 -12.92
N PHE A 447 8.09 -6.33 -14.01
CA PHE A 447 8.68 -5.60 -15.14
C PHE A 447 8.61 -4.08 -14.98
N ASN A 448 7.97 -3.58 -13.93
CA ASN A 448 7.91 -2.16 -13.64
C ASN A 448 9.27 -1.65 -13.14
N SER A 449 10.07 -1.09 -14.05
CA SER A 449 11.42 -0.56 -13.77
C SER A 449 11.42 0.68 -12.85
N GLN A 450 10.29 1.35 -12.67
CA GLN A 450 10.16 2.48 -11.74
C GLN A 450 10.13 2.00 -10.29
N VAL A 451 9.60 0.80 -10.04
CA VAL A 451 9.50 0.21 -8.69
C VAL A 451 10.63 -0.78 -8.43
N TYR A 452 10.92 -1.66 -9.41
CA TYR A 452 11.89 -2.73 -9.28
C TYR A 452 13.12 -2.48 -10.15
N LYS A 453 14.32 -2.60 -9.58
CA LYS A 453 15.59 -2.36 -10.30
C LYS A 453 15.86 -3.38 -11.42
N ASN A 454 15.34 -4.59 -11.27
CA ASN A 454 15.40 -5.66 -12.27
C ASN A 454 14.26 -6.66 -12.04
N ALA A 455 13.97 -7.48 -13.05
CA ALA A 455 12.91 -8.48 -13.04
C ALA A 455 13.37 -9.89 -12.55
N ASN A 456 14.54 -10.02 -11.93
CA ASN A 456 15.03 -11.30 -11.44
C ASN A 456 14.35 -11.68 -10.11
N ILE A 457 13.87 -12.92 -10.03
CA ILE A 457 13.18 -13.44 -8.85
C ILE A 457 13.89 -14.72 -8.37
N SER A 458 14.19 -14.80 -7.08
CA SER A 458 14.63 -16.03 -6.40
C SER A 458 13.53 -16.55 -5.48
N ILE A 459 13.09 -17.79 -5.68
CA ILE A 459 12.09 -18.46 -4.84
C ILE A 459 12.81 -19.49 -3.95
N LEU A 460 12.90 -19.16 -2.66
CA LEU A 460 13.59 -19.98 -1.66
C LEU A 460 12.59 -20.58 -0.68
N GLY A 461 12.86 -21.79 -0.21
CA GLY A 461 12.01 -22.46 0.78
C GLY A 461 12.43 -23.92 0.99
N THR A 462 11.98 -24.52 2.08
CA THR A 462 12.18 -25.93 2.41
C THR A 462 11.45 -26.86 1.43
N SER A 463 11.74 -28.15 1.45
CA SER A 463 10.99 -29.13 0.66
C SER A 463 9.52 -29.13 1.09
N GLY A 464 8.59 -29.21 0.12
CA GLY A 464 7.15 -29.16 0.39
C GLY A 464 6.57 -27.76 0.66
N ALA A 465 7.36 -26.68 0.68
CA ALA A 465 6.89 -25.32 0.96
C ALA A 465 6.08 -24.67 -0.19
N GLY A 466 5.81 -25.38 -1.28
CA GLY A 466 5.00 -24.87 -2.39
C GLY A 466 5.76 -24.08 -3.46
N LYS A 467 7.10 -24.15 -3.53
CA LYS A 467 7.92 -23.41 -4.53
C LYS A 467 7.46 -23.66 -5.96
N THR A 468 7.32 -24.95 -6.35
CA THR A 468 6.89 -25.32 -7.70
C THR A 468 5.47 -24.86 -7.98
N PHE A 469 4.57 -24.93 -6.99
CA PHE A 469 3.21 -24.40 -7.11
C PHE A 469 3.22 -22.89 -7.40
N LEU A 470 4.01 -22.12 -6.65
CA LEU A 470 4.14 -20.67 -6.89
C LEU A 470 4.69 -20.37 -8.29
N MET A 471 5.72 -21.13 -8.75
CA MET A 471 6.26 -20.98 -10.12
C MET A 471 5.21 -21.25 -11.19
N GLN A 472 4.42 -22.33 -11.03
CA GLN A 472 3.32 -22.64 -11.96
C GLN A 472 2.25 -21.54 -11.96
N LEU A 473 1.87 -21.06 -10.78
CA LEU A 473 0.89 -19.98 -10.63
C LEU A 473 1.35 -18.71 -11.32
N MET A 474 2.61 -18.32 -11.13
CA MET A 474 3.21 -17.14 -11.79
C MET A 474 3.24 -17.34 -13.32
N ALA A 475 3.67 -18.51 -13.80
CA ALA A 475 3.73 -18.82 -15.23
C ALA A 475 2.36 -18.71 -15.89
N LEU A 476 1.31 -19.29 -15.29
CA LEU A 476 -0.06 -19.23 -15.79
C LEU A 476 -0.58 -17.77 -15.81
N ARG A 477 -0.34 -17.03 -14.73
CA ARG A 477 -0.78 -15.63 -14.62
C ARG A 477 -0.02 -14.69 -15.56
N MET A 478 1.25 -14.96 -15.84
CA MET A 478 2.00 -14.23 -16.86
C MET A 478 1.49 -14.58 -18.27
N ARG A 479 1.23 -15.86 -18.57
CA ARG A 479 0.69 -16.26 -19.87
C ARG A 479 -0.69 -15.65 -20.11
N ARG A 480 -1.54 -15.58 -19.08
CA ARG A 480 -2.82 -14.86 -19.13
C ARG A 480 -2.69 -13.42 -19.66
N LYS A 481 -1.60 -12.74 -19.34
CA LYS A 481 -1.26 -11.38 -19.83
C LYS A 481 -0.61 -11.37 -21.22
N GLY A 482 -0.55 -12.50 -21.93
CA GLY A 482 0.11 -12.60 -23.22
C GLY A 482 1.63 -12.71 -23.16
N ILE A 483 2.22 -12.77 -21.95
CA ILE A 483 3.67 -12.90 -21.77
C ILE A 483 4.08 -14.32 -22.17
N GLN A 484 5.08 -14.43 -23.06
CA GLN A 484 5.65 -15.70 -23.45
C GLN A 484 6.49 -16.28 -22.30
N VAL A 485 6.19 -17.52 -21.90
CA VAL A 485 6.84 -18.16 -20.74
C VAL A 485 7.60 -19.40 -21.19
N PHE A 486 8.89 -19.48 -20.83
CA PHE A 486 9.75 -20.64 -21.03
C PHE A 486 10.16 -21.21 -19.69
N ILE A 487 9.96 -22.51 -19.49
CA ILE A 487 10.33 -23.19 -18.26
C ILE A 487 11.41 -24.23 -18.58
N VAL A 488 12.56 -24.12 -17.92
CA VAL A 488 13.62 -25.13 -17.95
C VAL A 488 13.62 -25.86 -16.61
N ALA A 489 13.23 -27.13 -16.64
CA ALA A 489 13.07 -27.94 -15.44
C ALA A 489 13.93 -29.22 -15.51
N PRO A 490 15.21 -29.18 -15.11
CA PRO A 490 16.15 -30.29 -15.30
C PRO A 490 15.77 -31.57 -14.54
N LEU A 491 15.20 -31.44 -13.34
CA LEU A 491 14.98 -32.57 -12.42
C LEU A 491 13.49 -32.93 -12.23
N LYS A 492 12.58 -31.97 -12.30
CA LYS A 492 11.16 -32.13 -11.95
C LYS A 492 10.21 -31.62 -13.04
N GLY A 493 10.59 -31.79 -14.29
CA GLY A 493 9.82 -31.31 -15.44
C GLY A 493 8.38 -31.83 -15.49
N HIS A 494 8.15 -33.06 -15.03
CA HIS A 494 6.82 -33.69 -15.02
C HIS A 494 5.79 -32.89 -14.17
N GLU A 495 6.21 -32.16 -13.15
CA GLU A 495 5.31 -31.32 -12.34
C GLU A 495 4.64 -30.23 -13.17
N PHE A 496 5.30 -29.73 -14.22
CA PHE A 496 4.79 -28.66 -15.10
C PHE A 496 3.93 -29.18 -16.26
N TYR A 497 3.93 -30.49 -16.53
CA TYR A 497 3.27 -31.10 -17.70
C TYR A 497 1.79 -30.72 -17.78
N ARG A 498 1.05 -30.91 -16.69
CA ARG A 498 -0.39 -30.64 -16.64
C ARG A 498 -0.70 -29.16 -16.86
N ALA A 499 0.02 -28.26 -16.22
CA ALA A 499 -0.16 -26.82 -16.38
C ALA A 499 0.12 -26.38 -17.82
N CYS A 500 1.21 -26.91 -18.43
CA CYS A 500 1.58 -26.63 -19.82
C CYS A 500 0.50 -27.10 -20.79
N LYS A 501 0.00 -28.33 -20.66
CA LYS A 501 -1.01 -28.89 -21.56
C LYS A 501 -2.36 -28.21 -21.45
N ASN A 502 -2.78 -27.81 -20.26
CA ASN A 502 -4.06 -27.14 -20.04
C ASN A 502 -4.17 -25.78 -20.72
N ILE A 503 -3.05 -25.10 -20.96
CA ILE A 503 -3.00 -23.81 -21.67
C ILE A 503 -2.55 -23.94 -23.15
N GLY A 504 -2.59 -25.15 -23.73
CA GLY A 504 -2.16 -25.37 -25.10
C GLY A 504 -0.65 -25.24 -25.32
N GLY A 505 0.15 -25.28 -24.26
CA GLY A 505 1.60 -25.15 -24.34
C GLY A 505 2.30 -26.39 -24.91
N GLU A 506 3.51 -26.17 -25.40
CA GLU A 506 4.39 -27.23 -25.89
C GLU A 506 5.27 -27.77 -24.73
N PHE A 507 5.19 -29.06 -24.50
CA PHE A 507 6.00 -29.76 -23.52
C PHE A 507 7.05 -30.64 -24.20
N ILE A 508 8.31 -30.28 -24.05
CA ILE A 508 9.44 -30.97 -24.67
C ILE A 508 10.20 -31.73 -23.57
N GLN A 509 10.17 -33.05 -23.64
CA GLN A 509 10.96 -33.90 -22.74
C GLN A 509 12.25 -34.32 -23.47
N ILE A 510 13.39 -33.99 -22.85
CA ILE A 510 14.70 -34.38 -23.34
C ILE A 510 15.23 -35.48 -22.41
N SER A 511 15.33 -36.68 -22.92
CA SER A 511 15.90 -37.85 -22.23
C SER A 511 16.50 -38.83 -23.24
N PRO A 512 17.35 -39.78 -22.85
CA PRO A 512 17.92 -40.77 -23.78
C PRO A 512 16.87 -41.59 -24.51
N ALA A 513 15.68 -41.76 -23.93
CA ALA A 513 14.56 -42.52 -24.53
C ALA A 513 13.53 -41.63 -25.25
N SER A 514 13.72 -40.31 -25.25
CA SER A 514 12.79 -39.36 -25.88
C SER A 514 13.01 -39.26 -27.37
N GLN A 515 11.91 -39.09 -28.11
CA GLN A 515 11.96 -38.78 -29.55
C GLN A 515 12.23 -37.31 -29.82
N ASN A 516 12.15 -36.44 -28.81
CA ASN A 516 12.39 -35.02 -28.93
C ASN A 516 13.88 -34.71 -29.02
N CYS A 517 14.29 -34.02 -30.07
CA CYS A 517 15.66 -33.57 -30.29
C CYS A 517 15.72 -32.07 -30.47
N ILE A 518 16.74 -31.45 -29.87
CA ILE A 518 17.04 -30.03 -30.10
C ILE A 518 18.15 -29.98 -31.15
N ASN A 519 17.87 -29.34 -32.29
CA ASN A 519 18.90 -29.10 -33.29
C ASN A 519 19.80 -27.92 -32.86
N ILE A 520 20.93 -28.23 -32.23
CA ILE A 520 21.91 -27.24 -31.78
C ILE A 520 22.56 -26.47 -32.93
N MET A 521 22.51 -27.00 -34.16
CA MET A 521 23.11 -26.40 -35.36
C MET A 521 22.19 -25.37 -36.04
N GLU A 522 20.92 -25.28 -35.68
CA GLU A 522 19.96 -24.40 -36.33
C GLU A 522 20.31 -22.91 -36.10
N ILE A 523 20.36 -22.15 -37.19
CA ILE A 523 20.46 -20.69 -37.16
C ILE A 523 19.03 -20.15 -37.20
N ARG A 524 18.61 -19.43 -36.13
CA ARG A 524 17.33 -18.72 -36.17
C ARG A 524 17.41 -17.58 -37.17
N LYS A 525 16.36 -17.43 -37.98
CA LYS A 525 16.16 -16.22 -38.77
C LYS A 525 15.91 -15.09 -37.77
N ALA A 526 16.79 -14.07 -37.77
CA ALA A 526 16.56 -12.89 -36.97
C ALA A 526 15.24 -12.23 -37.41
N ASP A 527 14.34 -11.99 -36.47
CA ASP A 527 13.16 -11.17 -36.74
C ASP A 527 13.63 -9.76 -37.04
N LYS A 528 13.43 -9.32 -38.29
CA LYS A 528 13.88 -8.03 -38.82
C LYS A 528 13.38 -6.82 -38.02
N SER A 529 12.36 -7.01 -37.16
CA SER A 529 11.74 -5.95 -36.35
C SER A 529 12.46 -5.63 -35.05
N ALA A 530 13.30 -6.53 -34.51
CA ALA A 530 14.01 -6.30 -33.25
C ALA A 530 15.44 -5.79 -33.44
N ASP A 531 16.07 -6.07 -34.59
CA ASP A 531 17.47 -5.72 -34.86
C ASP A 531 17.65 -4.35 -35.53
N GLU A 532 16.58 -3.72 -36.03
CA GLU A 532 16.63 -2.37 -36.62
C GLU A 532 16.77 -1.25 -35.56
N LEU A 533 16.57 -1.55 -34.29
CA LEU A 533 16.64 -0.57 -33.17
C LEU A 533 18.01 -0.49 -32.50
N ILE A 534 18.94 -1.38 -32.79
CA ILE A 534 20.29 -1.36 -32.23
C ILE A 534 21.30 -1.38 -33.39
N ASP A 535 21.75 -0.21 -33.79
CA ASP A 535 22.91 0.09 -34.61
C ASP A 535 23.24 -0.91 -35.73
N GLY A 536 22.78 -0.59 -36.93
CA GLY A 536 23.35 -1.02 -38.20
C GLY A 536 23.41 -2.52 -38.45
N ALA A 537 22.46 -3.00 -39.24
CA ALA A 537 22.51 -4.27 -40.02
C ALA A 537 23.47 -5.35 -39.46
N MET A 538 22.97 -6.19 -38.57
CA MET A 538 23.58 -7.51 -38.35
C MET A 538 23.57 -8.24 -39.69
N THR A 539 24.68 -8.24 -40.37
CA THR A 539 24.86 -9.01 -41.61
C THR A 539 24.71 -10.50 -41.28
N GLU A 540 24.20 -11.32 -42.20
CA GLU A 540 24.15 -12.78 -42.05
C GLU A 540 25.48 -13.40 -41.58
N LYS A 541 26.62 -12.77 -41.90
CA LYS A 541 27.95 -13.13 -41.39
C LYS A 541 28.08 -12.94 -39.85
N SER A 542 27.46 -11.94 -39.27
CA SER A 542 27.48 -11.70 -37.82
C SER A 542 26.67 -12.73 -37.07
N ALA A 543 25.49 -13.12 -37.59
CA ALA A 543 24.64 -14.18 -37.01
C ALA A 543 25.35 -15.53 -37.02
N LEU A 544 26.03 -15.85 -38.12
CA LEU A 544 26.83 -17.08 -38.28
C LEU A 544 28.01 -17.09 -37.28
N SER A 545 28.79 -16.01 -37.19
CA SER A 545 29.89 -15.91 -36.20
C SER A 545 29.42 -16.10 -34.78
N SER A 546 28.31 -15.44 -34.36
CA SER A 546 27.71 -15.59 -33.06
C SER A 546 27.25 -17.04 -32.80
N LYS A 547 26.71 -17.70 -33.81
CA LYS A 547 26.31 -19.11 -33.71
C LYS A 547 27.51 -20.03 -33.53
N ILE A 548 28.56 -19.84 -34.31
CA ILE A 548 29.81 -20.62 -34.19
C ILE A 548 30.43 -20.47 -32.81
N GLN A 549 30.48 -19.27 -32.27
CA GLN A 549 30.96 -19.02 -30.89
C GLN A 549 30.15 -19.82 -29.85
N ARG A 550 28.82 -19.82 -29.95
CA ARG A 550 27.96 -20.61 -29.05
C ARG A 550 28.21 -22.11 -29.19
N LEU A 551 28.45 -22.59 -30.40
CA LEU A 551 28.79 -24.00 -30.63
C LEU A 551 30.16 -24.35 -30.06
N HIS A 552 31.15 -23.45 -30.12
CA HIS A 552 32.43 -23.67 -29.46
C HIS A 552 32.28 -23.80 -27.92
N ILE A 553 31.45 -22.95 -27.31
CA ILE A 553 31.13 -23.07 -25.88
C ILE A 553 30.49 -24.41 -25.59
N PHE A 554 29.49 -24.81 -26.39
CA PHE A 554 28.80 -26.09 -26.22
C PHE A 554 29.78 -27.28 -26.35
N PHE A 555 30.60 -27.33 -27.38
CA PHE A 555 31.57 -28.39 -27.56
C PHE A 555 32.68 -28.39 -26.51
N SER A 556 33.09 -27.23 -26.03
CA SER A 556 34.05 -27.13 -24.89
C SER A 556 33.49 -27.67 -23.58
N LEU A 557 32.16 -27.58 -23.35
CA LEU A 557 31.48 -28.20 -22.21
C LEU A 557 31.37 -29.71 -22.36
N LEU A 558 31.21 -30.22 -23.59
CA LEU A 558 31.16 -31.65 -23.86
C LEU A 558 32.53 -32.33 -23.82
N ILE A 559 33.57 -31.63 -24.26
CA ILE A 559 34.93 -32.10 -24.33
C ILE A 559 35.85 -31.12 -23.60
N PRO A 560 35.95 -31.23 -22.23
CA PRO A 560 36.67 -30.24 -21.43
C PRO A 560 38.16 -30.12 -21.78
N ASP A 561 38.78 -31.22 -22.21
CA ASP A 561 40.21 -31.33 -22.48
C ASP A 561 40.58 -31.11 -23.95
N MET A 562 39.73 -30.38 -24.70
CA MET A 562 39.95 -30.08 -26.10
C MET A 562 41.23 -29.23 -26.33
N THR A 563 42.16 -29.75 -27.11
CA THR A 563 43.41 -29.07 -27.49
C THR A 563 43.19 -27.87 -28.43
N HIS A 564 44.19 -27.00 -28.61
CA HIS A 564 44.08 -25.88 -29.52
C HIS A 564 43.91 -26.34 -31.00
N GLU A 565 44.58 -27.40 -31.37
CA GLU A 565 44.48 -27.97 -32.72
C GLU A 565 43.07 -28.52 -32.98
N GLU A 566 42.49 -29.22 -32.00
CA GLU A 566 41.11 -29.74 -32.11
C GLU A 566 40.07 -28.61 -32.18
N ARG A 567 40.28 -27.50 -31.46
CA ARG A 567 39.40 -26.31 -31.54
C ARG A 567 39.48 -25.67 -32.93
N GLN A 568 40.64 -25.59 -33.52
CA GLN A 568 40.83 -25.04 -34.88
C GLN A 568 40.17 -25.93 -35.91
N LEU A 569 40.33 -27.25 -35.82
CA LEU A 569 39.67 -28.23 -36.69
C LEU A 569 38.14 -28.18 -36.54
N LEU A 570 37.63 -28.00 -35.32
CA LEU A 570 36.21 -27.81 -35.07
C LEU A 570 35.66 -26.54 -35.71
N ASP A 571 36.39 -25.42 -35.60
CA ASP A 571 36.03 -24.14 -36.24
C ASP A 571 35.94 -24.28 -37.75
N GLU A 572 36.95 -24.86 -38.34
CA GLU A 572 37.00 -25.12 -39.81
C GLU A 572 35.88 -26.03 -40.27
N ALA A 573 35.55 -27.08 -39.51
CA ALA A 573 34.48 -28.00 -39.79
C ALA A 573 33.09 -27.32 -39.67
N LEU A 574 32.88 -26.47 -38.67
CA LEU A 574 31.65 -25.70 -38.51
C LEU A 574 31.46 -24.71 -39.65
N ILE A 575 32.48 -23.94 -40.01
CA ILE A 575 32.43 -23.00 -41.12
C ILE A 575 32.12 -23.71 -42.44
N LYS A 576 32.79 -24.83 -42.75
CA LYS A 576 32.53 -25.64 -43.95
C LYS A 576 31.13 -26.21 -43.97
N THR A 577 30.61 -26.67 -42.81
CA THR A 577 29.25 -27.19 -42.70
C THR A 577 28.20 -26.14 -43.03
N TYR A 578 28.33 -24.96 -42.48
CA TYR A 578 27.40 -23.87 -42.79
C TYR A 578 27.52 -23.33 -44.19
N ALA A 579 28.72 -23.23 -44.74
CA ALA A 579 28.93 -22.86 -46.14
C ALA A 579 28.28 -23.86 -47.14
N ALA A 580 28.36 -25.15 -46.82
CA ALA A 580 27.71 -26.19 -47.61
C ALA A 580 26.18 -26.19 -47.48
N CYS A 581 25.65 -25.80 -46.31
CA CYS A 581 24.21 -25.69 -46.08
C CYS A 581 23.58 -24.47 -46.74
N LEU A 582 24.27 -23.34 -46.77
CA LEU A 582 23.81 -22.11 -47.42
C LEU A 582 23.67 -22.25 -48.94
N SER A 583 24.41 -23.21 -49.55
CA SER A 583 24.34 -23.50 -50.95
C SER A 583 23.17 -24.45 -51.35
N LYS A 584 22.40 -24.99 -50.37
CA LYS A 584 21.28 -25.93 -50.63
C LYS A 584 20.08 -25.61 -49.73
N PRO A 585 18.88 -25.28 -50.29
CA PRO A 585 17.73 -24.78 -49.50
C PRO A 585 16.96 -25.82 -48.68
N ASN A 586 17.34 -27.11 -48.66
CA ASN A 586 16.62 -28.17 -47.96
C ASN A 586 17.33 -28.64 -46.66
N LEU A 587 16.98 -28.05 -45.53
CA LEU A 587 17.53 -28.28 -44.18
C LEU A 587 17.44 -29.72 -43.64
N ARG A 588 16.62 -30.63 -44.25
CA ARG A 588 16.49 -32.01 -43.81
C ARG A 588 17.70 -32.92 -44.12
N GLN A 589 18.69 -32.42 -44.86
CA GLN A 589 19.89 -33.19 -45.28
C GLN A 589 21.15 -32.87 -44.45
N ILE A 590 21.07 -32.09 -43.39
CA ILE A 590 22.24 -31.69 -42.58
C ILE A 590 22.85 -32.87 -41.81
N LEU A 591 22.06 -33.79 -41.30
CA LEU A 591 22.56 -34.93 -40.50
C LEU A 591 23.52 -35.85 -41.28
N PRO A 592 23.25 -36.23 -42.57
CA PRO A 592 24.21 -37.01 -43.36
C PRO A 592 25.47 -36.22 -43.71
N MET A 593 25.39 -34.90 -43.92
CA MET A 593 26.56 -34.06 -44.27
C MET A 593 27.49 -33.84 -43.07
N ILE A 594 26.99 -33.75 -41.87
CA ILE A 594 27.80 -33.73 -40.66
C ILE A 594 28.69 -34.97 -40.59
N ARG A 595 28.19 -36.15 -40.95
CA ARG A 595 28.97 -37.36 -41.02
C ARG A 595 30.10 -37.32 -42.08
N LEU A 596 29.87 -36.66 -43.22
CA LEU A 596 30.85 -36.55 -44.31
C LEU A 596 31.96 -35.53 -44.03
N VAL A 597 31.62 -34.38 -43.40
CA VAL A 597 32.56 -33.31 -43.11
C VAL A 597 33.41 -33.62 -41.86
N PHE A 598 32.86 -34.36 -40.91
CA PHE A 598 33.57 -34.81 -39.72
C PHE A 598 34.33 -36.14 -39.90
N SER A 599 34.35 -36.72 -41.12
CA SER A 599 35.15 -37.92 -41.39
C SER A 599 36.65 -37.79 -41.12
N PRO A 600 37.32 -36.62 -41.27
CA PRO A 600 38.68 -36.41 -40.83
C PRO A 600 38.85 -36.30 -39.32
N VAL A 601 37.77 -36.04 -38.59
CA VAL A 601 37.76 -35.87 -37.12
C VAL A 601 37.19 -37.16 -36.45
N ALA A 602 37.53 -38.32 -37.04
CA ALA A 602 37.04 -39.63 -36.55
C ALA A 602 37.37 -39.89 -35.07
N HIS A 603 38.46 -39.31 -34.55
CA HIS A 603 38.77 -39.36 -33.12
C HIS A 603 37.78 -38.63 -32.24
N LEU A 604 37.23 -37.49 -32.70
CA LEU A 604 36.16 -36.71 -31.98
C LEU A 604 34.84 -37.51 -31.96
N ILE A 605 34.50 -38.19 -33.07
CA ILE A 605 33.29 -39.04 -33.15
C ILE A 605 33.43 -40.28 -32.29
N CYS A 606 34.61 -40.89 -32.19
CA CYS A 606 34.90 -41.96 -31.24
C CYS A 606 34.85 -41.52 -29.79
N ALA A 607 35.28 -40.27 -29.46
CA ALA A 607 35.07 -39.67 -28.14
C ALA A 607 33.59 -39.42 -27.84
N PHE A 608 32.82 -39.01 -28.84
CA PHE A 608 31.35 -38.78 -28.71
C PHE A 608 30.61 -40.13 -28.47
N SER A 609 30.97 -41.18 -29.19
CA SER A 609 30.40 -42.51 -28.95
C SER A 609 30.85 -43.12 -27.61
N ARG A 610 32.07 -42.82 -27.09
CA ARG A 610 32.51 -43.21 -25.77
C ARG A 610 31.81 -42.45 -24.64
N ILE A 611 31.52 -41.16 -24.83
CA ILE A 611 30.78 -40.33 -23.84
C ILE A 611 29.32 -40.79 -23.77
N VAL A 612 28.67 -41.07 -24.89
CA VAL A 612 27.31 -41.63 -24.92
C VAL A 612 27.26 -43.03 -24.30
N ALA A 613 28.27 -43.89 -24.57
CA ALA A 613 28.38 -45.21 -23.96
C ALA A 613 28.66 -45.15 -22.44
N LYS A 614 29.44 -44.15 -21.95
CA LYS A 614 29.72 -43.95 -20.53
C LYS A 614 28.53 -43.40 -19.77
N ALA A 615 27.78 -42.47 -20.34
CA ALA A 615 26.52 -41.94 -19.78
C ALA A 615 25.42 -43.01 -19.70
N SER A 616 25.41 -44.01 -20.61
CA SER A 616 24.50 -45.17 -20.55
C SER A 616 24.93 -46.26 -19.59
N SER A 617 26.20 -46.27 -19.13
CA SER A 617 26.71 -47.27 -18.16
C SER A 617 26.70 -46.76 -16.72
N GLU A 618 26.53 -45.47 -16.48
CA GLU A 618 26.39 -44.89 -15.13
C GLU A 618 24.93 -44.71 -14.67
N SER A 619 23.96 -45.14 -15.52
CA SER A 619 22.52 -45.09 -15.21
C SER A 619 21.87 -46.46 -15.04
N VAL A 620 22.65 -47.48 -14.60
CA VAL A 620 22.13 -48.78 -14.13
C VAL A 620 22.33 -48.91 -12.62
#